data_a8b385d9424b0f243c325f00ee4c1f54
#
_entry.id   a8b385d9424b0f243c325f00ee4c1f54
#
_cell.length_a   1.000
_cell.length_b   1.000
_cell.length_c   1.000
_cell.angle_alpha   90.00
_cell.angle_beta   90.00
_cell.angle_gamma   90.00
#
_symmetry.space_group_name_H-M   'P 1'
#
loop_
_entity.id
_entity.type
_entity.pdbx_description
1 polymer ?
#
loop_
_entity_poly.entity_id
_entity_poly.type
_entity_poly.pdbx_seq_one_letter_code
_entity_poly.pdbx_strand_id
1 'polypeptide(L)'
;MTEVRMTSREARQECRVPFSGFVIHSSFSRRWRSGSALIAVFWMIAVLGMVMFTGAKALQADTDYTRTMRGRIFAKRYAEMGLELARHPAIQHDDPLLHFSSNDDGGYNVTLVSEEARLNINHLLQTGDKVLLRRLFTRWGFKPEFTAALYDALIDWVDADENVSLNGAEKREYEKAGLEGLPFNRPFKEVEEMLYVRGMDIVNTERPDWREWFTVFGSGMVDVNDASAELISLLGDVPMERVQPLLTFRAGRDGTLRTQDDQRLASVPQVAQMLGVFNRQTVEQLTQWIQFAGPIRRIESVGSLGPLQRKLILITQGGQAIWRGELPLHGKDS
;
A
#
# COMPACT_ATOMS: atom_id res chain seq x y z
N MET A 1 -65.65 -27.36 4.40
CA MET A 1 -66.26 -28.40 5.22
C MET A 1 -65.66 -28.28 6.62
N THR A 2 -66.21 -27.88 7.71
CA THR A 2 -67.53 -27.69 8.12
C THR A 2 -67.52 -26.72 9.29
N GLU A 3 -68.40 -25.71 9.23
CA GLU A 3 -68.82 -24.86 10.34
C GLU A 3 -69.33 -25.69 11.49
N VAL A 4 -69.16 -25.18 12.74
CA VAL A 4 -70.29 -25.20 13.72
C VAL A 4 -70.19 -23.95 14.60
N ARG A 5 -71.22 -23.12 14.46
CA ARG A 5 -71.70 -22.08 15.39
C ARG A 5 -72.45 -22.77 16.55
N MET A 6 -72.49 -22.15 17.73
CA MET A 6 -73.73 -21.92 18.59
C MET A 6 -73.29 -21.23 19.88
N THR A 7 -73.62 -20.00 20.11
CA THR A 7 -74.85 -19.38 20.72
C THR A 7 -75.13 -19.83 22.15
N SER A 8 -75.08 -18.94 23.07
CA SER A 8 -76.10 -18.10 23.76
C SER A 8 -76.23 -18.38 25.24
N ARG A 9 -76.25 -17.30 25.99
CA ARG A 9 -77.22 -16.87 27.01
C ARG A 9 -77.13 -17.41 28.42
N GLU A 10 -77.27 -16.37 29.30
CA GLU A 10 -77.92 -16.31 30.64
C GLU A 10 -77.09 -16.81 31.83
N ALA A 11 -76.78 -15.94 32.82
CA ALA A 11 -77.69 -15.43 33.81
C ALA A 11 -77.10 -14.29 34.63
N ARG A 12 -77.89 -13.26 34.77
CA ARG A 12 -77.73 -12.20 35.80
C ARG A 12 -77.93 -12.78 37.19
N GLN A 13 -76.99 -12.44 38.08
CA GLN A 13 -77.42 -12.41 39.54
C GLN A 13 -76.82 -11.15 40.16
N GLU A 14 -77.70 -10.23 40.46
CA GLU A 14 -77.46 -9.05 41.30
C GLU A 14 -77.16 -9.49 42.74
N CYS A 15 -76.01 -9.06 43.25
CA CYS A 15 -75.80 -9.02 44.69
C CYS A 15 -75.58 -7.55 45.08
N ARG A 16 -76.63 -6.94 45.63
CA ARG A 16 -76.53 -5.68 46.37
C ARG A 16 -75.87 -5.95 47.72
N VAL A 17 -74.79 -5.18 47.99
CA VAL A 17 -74.27 -5.05 49.36
C VAL A 17 -74.18 -3.54 49.67
N PRO A 18 -74.51 -3.14 50.89
CA PRO A 18 -74.89 -1.75 51.22
C PRO A 18 -73.67 -0.86 51.37
N PHE A 19 -73.83 0.36 50.88
CA PHE A 19 -72.93 1.49 51.06
C PHE A 19 -72.84 1.88 52.53
N SER A 20 -71.72 1.67 53.17
CA SER A 20 -71.33 2.41 54.38
C SER A 20 -70.29 3.44 54.01
N GLY A 21 -70.71 4.69 54.10
CA GLY A 21 -69.88 5.82 53.77
C GLY A 21 -68.66 5.91 54.68
N PHE A 22 -67.48 5.90 54.05
CA PHE A 22 -66.26 6.33 54.70
C PHE A 22 -65.81 7.60 54.01
N VAL A 23 -66.14 8.73 54.58
CA VAL A 23 -65.63 10.03 54.14
C VAL A 23 -64.16 10.15 54.60
N ILE A 24 -63.22 9.86 53.71
CA ILE A 24 -61.83 10.20 53.98
C ILE A 24 -61.59 11.61 53.46
N HIS A 25 -61.63 12.55 54.39
CA HIS A 25 -61.05 13.87 54.19
C HIS A 25 -59.58 13.71 54.18
N SER A 26 -58.97 13.50 52.98
CA SER A 26 -57.55 13.71 52.74
C SER A 26 -57.38 15.09 52.10
N SER A 27 -57.29 16.10 52.89
CA SER A 27 -56.74 17.36 52.48
C SER A 27 -55.20 17.19 52.31
N PHE A 28 -54.78 16.59 51.15
CA PHE A 28 -53.41 16.56 50.76
C PHE A 28 -53.08 17.93 50.12
N SER A 29 -52.87 18.93 50.99
CA SER A 29 -52.28 20.17 50.54
C SER A 29 -50.86 19.91 50.13
N ARG A 30 -50.63 19.58 48.84
CA ARG A 30 -49.35 19.54 48.21
C ARG A 30 -48.80 20.96 48.13
N ARG A 31 -48.12 21.40 49.18
CA ARG A 31 -47.26 22.59 49.12
C ARG A 31 -46.19 22.29 48.08
N TRP A 32 -46.41 22.67 46.84
CA TRP A 32 -45.34 22.74 45.83
C TRP A 32 -44.36 23.78 46.33
N ARG A 33 -43.25 23.32 46.87
CA ARG A 33 -42.10 24.20 47.16
C ARG A 33 -41.65 24.78 45.82
N SER A 34 -41.86 26.07 45.64
CA SER A 34 -41.49 26.85 44.43
C SER A 34 -40.03 26.73 44.02
N GLY A 35 -39.15 26.16 44.87
CA GLY A 35 -37.76 25.85 44.53
C GLY A 35 -37.58 24.57 43.66
N SER A 36 -38.50 23.59 43.71
CA SER A 36 -38.33 22.34 42.92
C SER A 36 -38.65 22.52 41.43
N ALA A 37 -39.56 23.47 41.11
CA ALA A 37 -39.89 23.78 39.70
C ALA A 37 -38.68 24.43 38.98
N LEU A 38 -37.93 25.29 39.65
CA LEU A 38 -36.79 25.97 39.13
C LEU A 38 -35.63 24.98 38.85
N ILE A 39 -35.41 24.03 39.76
CA ILE A 39 -34.44 22.93 39.57
C ILE A 39 -34.83 22.05 38.40
N ALA A 40 -36.12 21.71 38.26
CA ALA A 40 -36.62 20.88 37.13
C ALA A 40 -36.42 21.60 35.78
N VAL A 41 -36.69 22.90 35.70
CA VAL A 41 -36.43 23.71 34.49
C VAL A 41 -34.95 23.78 34.20
N PHE A 42 -34.08 23.98 35.21
CA PHE A 42 -32.63 23.98 35.03
C PHE A 42 -32.13 22.62 34.46
N TRP A 43 -32.58 21.51 35.01
CA TRP A 43 -32.25 20.17 34.50
C TRP A 43 -32.74 19.96 33.07
N MET A 44 -33.96 20.43 32.77
CA MET A 44 -34.51 20.33 31.41
C MET A 44 -33.63 21.10 30.41
N ILE A 45 -33.20 22.32 30.75
CA ILE A 45 -32.31 23.12 29.90
C ILE A 45 -30.94 22.43 29.76
N ALA A 46 -30.41 21.88 30.85
CA ALA A 46 -29.13 21.15 30.81
C ALA A 46 -29.19 19.91 29.93
N VAL A 47 -30.25 19.10 30.02
CA VAL A 47 -30.45 17.94 29.18
C VAL A 47 -30.66 18.35 27.72
N LEU A 48 -31.45 19.38 27.45
CA LEU A 48 -31.68 19.87 26.10
C LEU A 48 -30.38 20.42 25.49
N GLY A 49 -29.58 21.15 26.28
CA GLY A 49 -28.26 21.62 25.88
C GLY A 49 -27.31 20.47 25.55
N MET A 50 -27.31 19.41 26.35
CA MET A 50 -26.52 18.22 26.12
C MET A 50 -26.92 17.49 24.82
N VAL A 51 -28.23 17.35 24.56
CA VAL A 51 -28.74 16.75 23.31
C VAL A 51 -28.38 17.59 22.10
N MET A 52 -28.53 18.91 22.18
CA MET A 52 -28.10 19.81 21.10
C MET A 52 -26.60 19.74 20.84
N PHE A 53 -25.79 19.72 21.89
CA PHE A 53 -24.32 19.64 21.79
C PHE A 53 -23.87 18.31 21.18
N THR A 54 -24.45 17.19 21.60
CA THR A 54 -24.13 15.87 21.02
C THR A 54 -24.57 15.77 19.56
N GLY A 55 -25.75 16.31 19.23
CA GLY A 55 -26.24 16.38 17.86
C GLY A 55 -25.34 17.24 16.96
N ALA A 56 -24.91 18.40 17.44
CA ALA A 56 -23.98 19.26 16.70
C ALA A 56 -22.63 18.58 16.45
N LYS A 57 -22.08 17.88 17.46
CA LYS A 57 -20.82 17.10 17.28
C LYS A 57 -20.99 15.95 16.27
N ALA A 58 -22.11 15.25 16.28
CA ALA A 58 -22.38 14.20 15.32
C ALA A 58 -22.46 14.72 13.88
N LEU A 59 -23.11 15.88 13.66
CA LEU A 59 -23.16 16.54 12.36
C LEU A 59 -21.80 17.04 11.89
N GLN A 60 -20.95 17.55 12.80
CA GLN A 60 -19.59 17.93 12.47
C GLN A 60 -18.76 16.71 12.02
N ALA A 61 -18.82 15.62 12.77
CA ALA A 61 -18.10 14.39 12.43
C ALA A 61 -18.54 13.84 11.06
N ASP A 62 -19.82 13.89 10.72
CA ASP A 62 -20.34 13.44 9.42
C ASP A 62 -19.90 14.34 8.28
N THR A 63 -19.89 15.66 8.49
CA THR A 63 -19.35 16.62 7.50
C THR A 63 -17.86 16.45 7.27
N ASP A 64 -17.07 16.24 8.31
CA ASP A 64 -15.63 16.03 8.21
C ASP A 64 -15.31 14.69 7.51
N TYR A 65 -16.06 13.65 7.83
CA TYR A 65 -15.96 12.36 7.13
C TYR A 65 -16.27 12.52 5.63
N THR A 66 -17.37 13.20 5.30
CA THR A 66 -17.78 13.42 3.91
C THR A 66 -16.75 14.26 3.13
N ARG A 67 -16.18 15.30 3.74
CA ARG A 67 -15.10 16.11 3.17
C ARG A 67 -13.86 15.26 2.90
N THR A 68 -13.45 14.45 3.88
CA THR A 68 -12.29 13.57 3.75
C THR A 68 -12.49 12.55 2.63
N MET A 69 -13.67 11.92 2.57
CA MET A 69 -13.99 10.97 1.50
C MET A 69 -13.99 11.61 0.13
N ARG A 70 -14.64 12.78 -0.02
CA ARG A 70 -14.59 13.54 -1.28
C ARG A 70 -13.16 13.92 -1.65
N GLY A 71 -12.38 14.41 -0.70
CA GLY A 71 -10.98 14.78 -0.93
C GLY A 71 -10.14 13.60 -1.41
N ARG A 72 -10.32 12.41 -0.84
CA ARG A 72 -9.66 11.19 -1.31
C ARG A 72 -10.04 10.81 -2.74
N ILE A 73 -11.32 10.97 -3.10
CA ILE A 73 -11.80 10.71 -4.47
C ILE A 73 -11.16 11.69 -5.46
N PHE A 74 -11.10 12.98 -5.12
CA PHE A 74 -10.46 13.98 -5.99
C PHE A 74 -8.96 13.77 -6.11
N ALA A 75 -8.25 13.48 -5.01
CA ALA A 75 -6.83 13.12 -5.06
C ALA A 75 -6.59 11.91 -5.97
N LYS A 76 -7.43 10.87 -5.88
CA LYS A 76 -7.36 9.74 -6.80
C LYS A 76 -7.59 10.13 -8.26
N ARG A 77 -8.56 11.01 -8.52
CA ARG A 77 -8.82 11.51 -9.88
C ARG A 77 -7.65 12.31 -10.45
N TYR A 78 -7.00 13.15 -9.65
CA TYR A 78 -5.78 13.83 -10.06
C TYR A 78 -4.67 12.82 -10.39
N ALA A 79 -4.48 11.79 -9.57
CA ALA A 79 -3.54 10.71 -9.87
C ALA A 79 -3.88 9.99 -11.19
N GLU A 80 -5.16 9.69 -11.43
CA GLU A 80 -5.63 9.08 -12.68
C GLU A 80 -5.37 9.98 -13.91
N MET A 81 -5.61 11.28 -13.80
CA MET A 81 -5.30 12.24 -14.87
C MET A 81 -3.81 12.23 -15.21
N GLY A 82 -2.95 12.26 -14.19
CA GLY A 82 -1.50 12.18 -14.38
C GLY A 82 -1.07 10.88 -15.05
N LEU A 83 -1.64 9.73 -14.67
CA LEU A 83 -1.34 8.43 -15.31
C LEU A 83 -1.71 8.42 -16.80
N GLU A 84 -2.92 8.87 -17.14
CA GLU A 84 -3.37 8.86 -18.53
C GLU A 84 -2.58 9.83 -19.41
N LEU A 85 -2.19 10.98 -18.88
CA LEU A 85 -1.30 11.90 -19.57
C LEU A 85 0.08 11.26 -19.84
N ALA A 86 0.69 10.71 -18.79
CA ALA A 86 2.04 10.15 -18.85
C ALA A 86 2.13 8.85 -19.69
N ARG A 87 0.99 8.22 -19.94
CA ARG A 87 0.89 7.05 -20.83
C ARG A 87 1.14 7.39 -22.29
N HIS A 88 0.97 8.66 -22.66
CA HIS A 88 1.19 9.08 -24.05
C HIS A 88 2.65 8.92 -24.45
N PRO A 89 2.97 8.31 -25.61
CA PRO A 89 4.35 7.99 -26.00
C PRO A 89 5.27 9.22 -26.18
N ALA A 90 4.69 10.39 -26.46
CA ALA A 90 5.45 11.63 -26.64
C ALA A 90 5.90 12.27 -25.31
N ILE A 91 5.32 11.87 -24.18
CA ILE A 91 5.69 12.41 -22.87
C ILE A 91 7.02 11.79 -22.42
N GLN A 92 7.98 12.64 -22.16
CA GLN A 92 9.31 12.30 -21.65
C GLN A 92 9.36 12.48 -20.12
N HIS A 93 10.43 11.97 -19.49
CA HIS A 93 10.64 12.03 -18.04
C HIS A 93 10.84 13.45 -17.49
N ASP A 94 11.18 14.41 -18.34
CA ASP A 94 11.43 15.82 -18.05
C ASP A 94 10.29 16.75 -18.51
N ASP A 95 9.14 16.19 -18.96
CA ASP A 95 8.04 16.98 -19.48
C ASP A 95 7.34 17.77 -18.35
N PRO A 96 7.23 19.10 -18.48
CA PRO A 96 6.53 19.93 -17.49
C PRO A 96 5.08 19.53 -17.22
N LEU A 97 4.42 18.86 -18.16
CA LEU A 97 3.05 18.35 -17.99
C LEU A 97 2.94 17.24 -16.94
N LEU A 98 4.04 16.63 -16.52
CA LEU A 98 4.08 15.65 -15.44
C LEU A 98 3.77 16.26 -14.07
N HIS A 99 3.81 17.58 -13.97
CA HIS A 99 3.53 18.35 -12.76
C HIS A 99 2.35 19.29 -13.01
N PHE A 100 1.26 19.09 -12.30
CA PHE A 100 0.09 19.95 -12.41
C PHE A 100 -0.39 20.38 -11.02
N SER A 101 -0.63 21.68 -10.87
CA SER A 101 -1.23 22.26 -9.67
C SER A 101 -2.44 23.13 -10.09
N SER A 102 -3.56 22.88 -9.44
CA SER A 102 -4.79 23.67 -9.59
C SER A 102 -4.85 24.78 -8.53
N ASN A 103 -5.65 25.81 -8.79
CA ASN A 103 -5.90 26.90 -7.84
C ASN A 103 -6.61 26.44 -6.54
N ASP A 104 -7.19 25.25 -6.52
CA ASP A 104 -7.94 24.69 -5.40
C ASP A 104 -7.10 23.74 -4.52
N ASP A 105 -5.78 23.95 -4.43
CA ASP A 105 -4.82 23.09 -3.72
C ASP A 105 -4.85 21.63 -4.17
N GLY A 106 -5.37 21.36 -5.35
CA GLY A 106 -5.38 20.04 -5.98
C GLY A 106 -4.35 19.92 -7.09
N GLY A 107 -3.89 18.70 -7.37
CA GLY A 107 -2.94 18.49 -8.45
C GLY A 107 -2.42 17.07 -8.53
N TYR A 108 -1.50 16.86 -9.47
CA TYR A 108 -0.75 15.61 -9.55
C TYR A 108 0.73 15.86 -9.81
N ASN A 109 1.52 14.90 -9.35
CA ASN A 109 2.96 14.81 -9.64
C ASN A 109 3.22 13.41 -10.18
N VAL A 110 3.76 13.31 -11.40
CA VAL A 110 4.04 12.06 -12.06
C VAL A 110 5.53 11.83 -12.19
N THR A 111 5.95 10.61 -11.91
CA THR A 111 7.33 10.15 -12.11
C THR A 111 7.33 9.01 -13.13
N LEU A 112 8.17 9.14 -14.15
CA LEU A 112 8.41 8.11 -15.15
C LEU A 112 9.78 7.47 -14.89
N VAL A 113 9.78 6.14 -14.69
CA VAL A 113 11.01 5.36 -14.49
C VAL A 113 10.92 4.03 -15.25
N SER A 114 12.06 3.40 -15.45
CA SER A 114 12.10 2.02 -15.93
C SER A 114 11.61 1.08 -14.82
N GLU A 115 10.67 0.18 -15.13
CA GLU A 115 10.30 -0.91 -14.20
C GLU A 115 11.48 -1.85 -14.00
N GLU A 116 12.32 -2.00 -15.02
CA GLU A 116 13.53 -2.81 -14.99
C GLU A 116 14.70 -2.14 -14.24
N ALA A 117 14.47 -1.01 -13.55
CA ALA A 117 15.37 -0.46 -12.55
C ALA A 117 15.38 -1.23 -11.22
N ARG A 118 14.73 -2.39 -11.19
CA ARG A 118 14.58 -3.31 -10.05
C ARG A 118 15.08 -4.71 -10.39
N LEU A 119 15.30 -5.55 -9.38
CA LEU A 119 15.66 -6.94 -9.56
C LEU A 119 14.42 -7.77 -9.95
N ASN A 120 14.45 -8.45 -11.08
CA ASN A 120 13.40 -9.41 -11.41
C ASN A 120 13.60 -10.70 -10.61
N ILE A 121 12.73 -10.91 -9.61
CA ILE A 121 12.84 -12.06 -8.71
C ILE A 121 12.73 -13.40 -9.45
N ASN A 122 11.83 -13.49 -10.43
CA ASN A 122 11.68 -14.72 -11.21
C ASN A 122 12.93 -15.05 -11.99
N HIS A 123 13.55 -14.06 -12.62
CA HIS A 123 14.82 -14.24 -13.34
C HIS A 123 15.95 -14.69 -12.41
N LEU A 124 16.08 -14.05 -11.24
CA LEU A 124 17.09 -14.41 -10.24
C LEU A 124 16.96 -15.86 -9.77
N LEU A 125 15.74 -16.33 -9.53
CA LEU A 125 15.48 -17.70 -9.08
C LEU A 125 15.67 -18.69 -10.23
N GLN A 126 15.24 -18.34 -11.45
CA GLN A 126 15.40 -19.20 -12.64
C GLN A 126 16.87 -19.39 -13.04
N THR A 127 17.69 -18.34 -12.95
CA THR A 127 19.12 -18.42 -13.23
C THR A 127 19.93 -19.05 -12.11
N GLY A 128 19.31 -19.21 -10.93
CA GLY A 128 19.96 -19.75 -9.75
C GLY A 128 21.05 -18.83 -9.16
N ASP A 129 20.97 -17.50 -9.37
CA ASP A 129 21.95 -16.57 -8.83
C ASP A 129 21.77 -16.37 -7.31
N LYS A 130 22.18 -17.42 -6.62
CA LYS A 130 22.22 -17.44 -5.15
C LYS A 130 23.13 -16.36 -4.57
N VAL A 131 24.17 -15.98 -5.32
CA VAL A 131 25.18 -15.03 -4.82
C VAL A 131 24.62 -13.64 -4.68
N LEU A 132 23.90 -13.15 -5.69
CA LEU A 132 23.32 -11.80 -5.69
C LEU A 132 22.23 -11.65 -4.62
N LEU A 133 21.28 -12.59 -4.51
CA LEU A 133 20.25 -12.54 -3.48
C LEU A 133 20.82 -12.65 -2.06
N ARG A 134 21.80 -13.54 -1.84
CA ARG A 134 22.45 -13.63 -0.53
C ARG A 134 23.20 -12.36 -0.19
N ARG A 135 23.89 -11.74 -1.16
CA ARG A 135 24.56 -10.45 -0.96
C ARG A 135 23.55 -9.36 -0.59
N LEU A 136 22.40 -9.30 -1.28
CA LEU A 136 21.35 -8.35 -0.98
C LEU A 136 20.86 -8.49 0.47
N PHE A 137 20.42 -9.68 0.87
CA PHE A 137 19.90 -9.88 2.21
C PHE A 137 20.97 -9.70 3.30
N THR A 138 22.24 -10.05 3.02
CA THR A 138 23.35 -9.78 3.94
C THR A 138 23.60 -8.27 4.10
N ARG A 139 23.51 -7.48 3.02
CA ARG A 139 23.62 -6.01 3.10
C ARG A 139 22.45 -5.39 3.87
N TRP A 140 21.30 -6.02 3.87
CA TRP A 140 20.17 -5.62 4.72
C TRP A 140 20.33 -5.98 6.20
N GLY A 141 21.43 -6.66 6.57
CA GLY A 141 21.75 -7.01 7.93
C GLY A 141 21.29 -8.41 8.37
N PHE A 142 20.73 -9.20 7.48
CA PHE A 142 20.30 -10.56 7.82
C PHE A 142 21.49 -11.52 7.95
N LYS A 143 21.38 -12.45 8.91
CA LYS A 143 22.40 -13.46 9.15
C LYS A 143 22.51 -14.46 7.98
N PRO A 144 23.70 -15.03 7.73
CA PRO A 144 23.91 -15.99 6.64
C PRO A 144 22.96 -17.19 6.66
N GLU A 145 22.65 -17.72 7.87
CA GLU A 145 21.75 -18.86 8.03
C GLU A 145 20.32 -18.52 7.61
N PHE A 146 19.83 -17.35 8.03
CA PHE A 146 18.51 -16.84 7.62
C PHE A 146 18.46 -16.60 6.11
N THR A 147 19.51 -15.98 5.56
CA THR A 147 19.61 -15.68 4.12
C THR A 147 19.61 -16.98 3.28
N ALA A 148 20.27 -18.03 3.77
CA ALA A 148 20.26 -19.33 3.10
C ALA A 148 18.86 -19.96 3.13
N ALA A 149 18.20 -19.95 4.29
CA ALA A 149 16.85 -20.50 4.45
C ALA A 149 15.81 -19.73 3.61
N LEU A 150 15.90 -18.40 3.58
CA LEU A 150 15.02 -17.58 2.77
C LEU A 150 15.20 -17.85 1.28
N TYR A 151 16.44 -17.98 0.81
CA TYR A 151 16.71 -18.34 -0.58
C TYR A 151 16.12 -19.71 -0.94
N ASP A 152 16.36 -20.73 -0.10
CA ASP A 152 15.85 -22.08 -0.30
C ASP A 152 14.29 -22.05 -0.35
N ALA A 153 13.63 -21.28 0.56
CA ALA A 153 12.18 -21.12 0.55
C ALA A 153 11.63 -20.38 -0.68
N LEU A 154 12.39 -19.41 -1.24
CA LEU A 154 12.03 -18.73 -2.48
C LEU A 154 12.14 -19.66 -3.71
N ILE A 155 13.11 -20.57 -3.73
CA ILE A 155 13.24 -21.60 -4.79
C ILE A 155 12.08 -22.57 -4.70
N ASP A 156 11.83 -23.16 -3.52
CA ASP A 156 10.73 -24.13 -3.33
C ASP A 156 9.36 -23.50 -3.65
N TRP A 157 9.23 -22.17 -3.52
CA TRP A 157 7.98 -21.48 -3.91
C TRP A 157 7.71 -21.51 -5.41
N VAL A 158 8.76 -21.44 -6.25
CA VAL A 158 8.62 -21.27 -7.71
C VAL A 158 8.86 -22.54 -8.51
N ASP A 159 9.54 -23.55 -7.96
CA ASP A 159 9.78 -24.79 -8.65
C ASP A 159 8.49 -25.64 -8.73
N ALA A 160 8.51 -26.65 -9.58
CA ALA A 160 7.31 -27.42 -9.91
C ALA A 160 7.19 -28.71 -9.11
N ASP A 161 8.19 -29.03 -8.29
CA ASP A 161 8.21 -30.29 -7.54
C ASP A 161 7.82 -30.05 -6.05
N GLU A 162 7.77 -31.11 -5.26
CA GLU A 162 7.45 -31.05 -3.82
C GLU A 162 8.67 -31.47 -2.95
N ASN A 163 9.88 -31.39 -3.50
CA ASN A 163 11.10 -31.77 -2.79
C ASN A 163 11.65 -30.58 -2.01
N VAL A 164 11.50 -30.62 -0.70
CA VAL A 164 11.98 -29.54 0.20
C VAL A 164 13.48 -29.35 0.05
N SER A 165 13.92 -28.15 -0.29
CA SER A 165 15.32 -27.74 -0.21
C SER A 165 15.84 -27.81 1.22
N LEU A 166 17.17 -27.81 1.40
CA LEU A 166 17.80 -28.07 2.71
C LEU A 166 17.19 -27.26 3.88
N ASN A 167 16.88 -26.01 3.65
CA ASN A 167 16.26 -25.10 4.62
C ASN A 167 14.96 -24.48 4.08
N GLY A 168 14.40 -25.05 3.02
CA GLY A 168 13.26 -24.56 2.30
C GLY A 168 11.91 -24.86 2.95
N ALA A 169 10.83 -24.64 2.21
CA ALA A 169 9.48 -24.91 2.68
C ALA A 169 8.56 -25.29 1.52
N GLU A 170 8.00 -26.48 1.61
CA GLU A 170 7.02 -27.02 0.70
C GLU A 170 5.64 -27.14 1.33
N LYS A 171 4.68 -27.66 0.62
CA LYS A 171 3.27 -27.79 1.00
C LYS A 171 3.08 -28.22 2.46
N ARG A 172 3.82 -29.23 2.91
CA ARG A 172 3.71 -29.76 4.28
C ARG A 172 4.08 -28.72 5.34
N GLU A 173 5.08 -27.86 5.06
CA GLU A 173 5.55 -26.82 5.99
C GLU A 173 4.52 -25.69 6.05
N TYR A 174 3.92 -25.31 4.92
CA TYR A 174 2.85 -24.30 4.85
C TYR A 174 1.56 -24.78 5.51
N GLU A 175 1.14 -26.04 5.28
CA GLU A 175 -0.03 -26.64 5.96
C GLU A 175 0.12 -26.66 7.48
N LYS A 176 1.32 -26.99 8.00
CA LYS A 176 1.60 -26.90 9.46
C LYS A 176 1.49 -25.49 10.02
N ALA A 177 1.75 -24.48 9.19
CA ALA A 177 1.57 -23.07 9.54
C ALA A 177 0.12 -22.58 9.35
N GLY A 178 -0.81 -23.44 8.92
CA GLY A 178 -2.22 -23.10 8.66
C GLY A 178 -2.44 -22.38 7.33
N LEU A 179 -1.47 -22.45 6.42
CA LEU A 179 -1.50 -21.83 5.10
C LEU A 179 -1.75 -22.91 4.03
N GLU A 180 -3.01 -23.30 3.86
CA GLU A 180 -3.39 -24.30 2.87
C GLU A 180 -3.27 -23.79 1.43
N GLY A 181 -2.82 -24.66 0.51
CA GLY A 181 -2.70 -24.32 -0.91
C GLY A 181 -1.43 -23.58 -1.30
N LEU A 182 -0.44 -23.51 -0.41
CA LEU A 182 0.88 -22.96 -0.67
C LEU A 182 1.94 -24.07 -0.60
N PRO A 183 3.09 -23.93 -1.30
CA PRO A 183 3.44 -22.85 -2.24
C PRO A 183 2.63 -22.95 -3.55
N PHE A 184 2.73 -21.94 -4.41
CA PHE A 184 2.04 -21.98 -5.71
C PHE A 184 2.76 -22.81 -6.77
N ASN A 185 4.00 -23.22 -6.55
CA ASN A 185 4.86 -24.02 -7.45
C ASN A 185 4.87 -23.44 -8.87
N ARG A 186 5.05 -22.12 -8.95
CA ARG A 186 5.12 -21.35 -10.20
C ARG A 186 5.82 -20.00 -9.97
N PRO A 187 6.35 -19.37 -11.01
CA PRO A 187 6.88 -18.01 -10.92
C PRO A 187 5.87 -17.03 -10.31
N PHE A 188 6.39 -16.06 -9.57
CA PHE A 188 5.60 -14.98 -8.98
C PHE A 188 4.87 -14.19 -10.06
N LYS A 189 3.59 -13.93 -9.87
CA LYS A 189 2.79 -13.05 -10.75
C LYS A 189 2.83 -11.60 -10.27
N GLU A 190 2.95 -11.41 -8.97
CA GLU A 190 3.04 -10.11 -8.31
C GLU A 190 4.12 -10.15 -7.22
N VAL A 191 4.76 -9.01 -6.96
CA VAL A 191 5.80 -8.90 -5.93
C VAL A 191 5.23 -9.19 -4.54
N GLU A 192 3.97 -8.86 -4.31
CA GLU A 192 3.23 -9.10 -3.07
C GLU A 192 3.12 -10.58 -2.70
N GLU A 193 3.14 -11.49 -3.67
CA GLU A 193 3.12 -12.93 -3.39
C GLU A 193 4.34 -13.38 -2.58
N MET A 194 5.46 -12.65 -2.66
CA MET A 194 6.65 -12.95 -1.86
C MET A 194 6.37 -12.90 -0.35
N LEU A 195 5.37 -12.13 0.10
CA LEU A 195 4.99 -12.08 1.53
C LEU A 195 4.53 -13.42 2.10
N TYR A 196 4.04 -14.32 1.24
CA TYR A 196 3.61 -15.65 1.67
C TYR A 196 4.77 -16.63 1.80
N VAL A 197 5.95 -16.29 1.27
CA VAL A 197 7.15 -17.13 1.38
C VAL A 197 7.66 -17.10 2.80
N ARG A 198 7.99 -18.26 3.36
CA ARG A 198 8.54 -18.41 4.71
C ARG A 198 9.76 -17.52 4.91
N GLY A 199 9.71 -16.65 5.92
CA GLY A 199 10.77 -15.70 6.29
C GLY A 199 10.61 -14.31 5.67
N MET A 200 9.74 -14.11 4.68
CA MET A 200 9.49 -12.78 4.13
C MET A 200 8.71 -11.86 5.08
N ASP A 201 8.00 -12.40 6.05
CA ASP A 201 7.38 -11.64 7.15
C ASP A 201 8.43 -10.89 7.97
N ILE A 202 9.57 -11.53 8.26
CA ILE A 202 10.72 -10.91 8.93
C ILE A 202 11.33 -9.83 8.05
N VAL A 203 11.53 -10.12 6.75
CA VAL A 203 12.04 -9.12 5.80
C VAL A 203 11.10 -7.92 5.73
N ASN A 204 9.80 -8.13 5.67
CA ASN A 204 8.81 -7.05 5.61
C ASN A 204 8.82 -6.17 6.87
N THR A 205 9.15 -6.73 8.02
CA THR A 205 9.24 -5.98 9.28
C THR A 205 10.53 -5.15 9.37
N GLU A 206 11.66 -5.75 9.00
CA GLU A 206 12.99 -5.11 9.12
C GLU A 206 13.31 -4.16 7.94
N ARG A 207 12.75 -4.45 6.78
CA ARG A 207 12.92 -3.69 5.52
C ARG A 207 11.57 -3.44 4.84
N PRO A 208 10.76 -2.51 5.33
CA PRO A 208 9.43 -2.21 4.75
C PRO A 208 9.48 -1.78 3.28
N ASP A 209 10.63 -1.27 2.83
CA ASP A 209 10.93 -0.83 1.47
C ASP A 209 11.33 -1.98 0.51
N TRP A 210 11.35 -3.24 0.96
CA TRP A 210 11.79 -4.38 0.14
C TRP A 210 11.06 -4.48 -1.21
N ARG A 211 9.81 -4.04 -1.28
CA ARG A 211 9.01 -4.03 -2.53
C ARG A 211 9.59 -3.14 -3.61
N GLU A 212 10.32 -2.11 -3.24
CA GLU A 212 10.95 -1.18 -4.19
C GLU A 212 12.16 -1.81 -4.90
N TRP A 213 12.67 -2.93 -4.38
CA TRP A 213 13.82 -3.62 -4.91
C TRP A 213 13.48 -4.67 -5.95
N PHE A 214 12.26 -5.18 -5.96
CA PHE A 214 11.87 -6.30 -6.80
C PHE A 214 10.81 -5.93 -7.82
N THR A 215 10.85 -6.67 -8.93
CA THR A 215 9.82 -6.71 -9.95
C THR A 215 9.61 -8.16 -10.41
N VAL A 216 8.47 -8.41 -11.04
CA VAL A 216 8.19 -9.67 -11.74
C VAL A 216 8.17 -9.48 -13.26
N PHE A 217 8.40 -8.24 -13.70
CA PHE A 217 8.35 -7.84 -15.11
C PHE A 217 9.75 -7.67 -15.68
N GLY A 218 9.88 -7.79 -17.00
CA GLY A 218 11.11 -7.49 -17.75
C GLY A 218 12.06 -8.66 -17.96
N SER A 219 13.17 -8.32 -18.58
CA SER A 219 14.20 -9.26 -19.05
C SER A 219 15.02 -9.91 -17.94
N GLY A 220 15.03 -9.31 -16.74
CA GLY A 220 15.92 -9.66 -15.65
C GLY A 220 17.19 -8.83 -15.59
N MET A 221 17.51 -8.07 -16.63
CA MET A 221 18.61 -7.08 -16.59
C MET A 221 18.12 -5.78 -15.97
N VAL A 222 19.00 -5.13 -15.18
CA VAL A 222 18.68 -3.89 -14.46
C VAL A 222 19.04 -2.68 -15.30
N ASP A 223 18.10 -1.78 -15.52
CA ASP A 223 18.35 -0.49 -16.17
C ASP A 223 19.09 0.46 -15.22
N VAL A 224 20.39 0.60 -15.44
CA VAL A 224 21.28 1.42 -14.58
C VAL A 224 21.01 2.92 -14.68
N ASN A 225 20.24 3.37 -15.68
CA ASN A 225 19.89 4.78 -15.80
C ASN A 225 18.80 5.20 -14.81
N ASP A 226 17.99 4.25 -14.35
CA ASP A 226 16.91 4.51 -13.38
C ASP A 226 17.09 3.76 -12.04
N ALA A 227 18.07 2.83 -11.97
CA ALA A 227 18.34 2.06 -10.77
C ALA A 227 18.77 2.94 -9.59
N SER A 228 18.41 2.50 -8.37
CA SER A 228 18.83 3.15 -7.14
C SER A 228 20.33 3.03 -6.91
N ALA A 229 20.89 3.98 -6.16
CA ALA A 229 22.32 3.96 -5.80
C ALA A 229 22.72 2.67 -5.08
N GLU A 230 21.84 2.20 -4.17
CA GLU A 230 22.05 0.98 -3.40
C GLU A 230 22.08 -0.26 -4.31
N LEU A 231 21.18 -0.32 -5.30
CA LEU A 231 21.15 -1.42 -6.26
C LEU A 231 22.40 -1.42 -7.15
N ILE A 232 22.84 -0.26 -7.64
CA ILE A 232 24.09 -0.13 -8.42
C ILE A 232 25.29 -0.57 -7.58
N SER A 233 25.36 -0.14 -6.32
CA SER A 233 26.40 -0.57 -5.37
C SER A 233 26.39 -2.09 -5.16
N LEU A 234 25.21 -2.70 -5.10
CA LEU A 234 25.03 -4.16 -4.97
C LEU A 234 25.57 -4.89 -6.20
N LEU A 235 25.17 -4.45 -7.41
CA LEU A 235 25.56 -5.09 -8.67
C LEU A 235 27.06 -4.96 -8.95
N GLY A 236 27.64 -3.80 -8.67
CA GLY A 236 29.08 -3.56 -8.83
C GLY A 236 29.96 -4.14 -7.73
N ASP A 237 29.33 -4.64 -6.66
CA ASP A 237 30.01 -5.06 -5.42
C ASP A 237 30.98 -3.99 -4.88
N VAL A 238 30.53 -2.74 -4.88
CA VAL A 238 31.31 -1.57 -4.46
C VAL A 238 30.62 -0.85 -3.30
N PRO A 239 31.36 -0.11 -2.47
CA PRO A 239 30.76 0.74 -1.45
C PRO A 239 30.01 1.93 -2.08
N MET A 240 29.04 2.50 -1.33
CA MET A 240 28.15 3.58 -1.80
C MET A 240 28.90 4.82 -2.31
N GLU A 241 30.05 5.13 -1.72
CA GLU A 241 30.89 6.27 -2.10
C GLU A 241 31.37 6.17 -3.55
N ARG A 242 31.56 4.96 -4.05
CA ARG A 242 31.98 4.74 -5.45
C ARG A 242 30.85 4.87 -6.46
N VAL A 243 29.61 4.90 -6.02
CA VAL A 243 28.44 5.13 -6.90
C VAL A 243 28.25 6.61 -7.20
N GLN A 244 28.75 7.52 -6.33
CA GLN A 244 28.53 8.97 -6.45
C GLN A 244 28.93 9.57 -7.81
N PRO A 245 30.08 9.22 -8.44
CA PRO A 245 30.42 9.74 -9.76
C PRO A 245 29.39 9.40 -10.84
N LEU A 246 28.80 8.20 -10.75
CA LEU A 246 27.76 7.74 -11.67
C LEU A 246 26.45 8.51 -11.44
N LEU A 247 26.05 8.73 -10.19
CA LEU A 247 24.85 9.50 -9.85
C LEU A 247 24.99 10.96 -10.29
N THR A 248 26.15 11.57 -10.05
CA THR A 248 26.45 12.93 -10.50
C THR A 248 26.41 13.03 -12.03
N PHE A 249 26.95 12.03 -12.73
CA PHE A 249 26.84 11.98 -14.17
C PHE A 249 25.40 11.93 -14.66
N ARG A 250 24.56 11.05 -14.06
CA ARG A 250 23.14 10.92 -14.40
C ARG A 250 22.36 12.21 -14.18
N ALA A 251 22.64 12.91 -13.09
CA ALA A 251 21.92 14.13 -12.68
C ALA A 251 22.34 15.39 -13.46
N GLY A 252 23.23 15.27 -14.46
CA GLY A 252 23.61 16.39 -15.28
C GLY A 252 24.36 17.51 -14.53
N ARG A 253 24.21 18.73 -15.01
CA ARG A 253 24.90 19.93 -14.46
C ARG A 253 24.18 20.52 -13.27
N ASP A 254 22.85 20.42 -13.25
CA ASP A 254 22.01 20.97 -12.20
C ASP A 254 21.95 20.07 -10.95
N GLY A 255 22.47 18.83 -11.04
CA GLY A 255 22.50 17.86 -9.96
C GLY A 255 21.14 17.26 -9.61
N THR A 256 20.14 17.47 -10.46
CA THR A 256 18.77 17.02 -10.25
C THR A 256 18.38 16.01 -11.33
N LEU A 257 17.85 14.85 -10.93
CA LEU A 257 17.36 13.84 -11.87
C LEU A 257 16.03 14.25 -12.49
N ARG A 258 15.80 13.81 -13.71
CA ARG A 258 14.57 14.02 -14.52
C ARG A 258 14.41 15.46 -15.00
N THR A 259 15.56 16.04 -15.38
CA THR A 259 15.66 17.34 -16.01
C THR A 259 16.26 17.20 -17.43
N GLN A 260 16.22 18.30 -18.19
CA GLN A 260 16.64 18.29 -19.61
C GLN A 260 18.14 18.03 -19.82
N ASP A 261 18.96 18.27 -18.80
CA ASP A 261 20.41 18.08 -18.86
C ASP A 261 20.89 16.72 -18.31
N ASP A 262 19.95 15.83 -17.95
CA ASP A 262 20.23 14.46 -17.55
C ASP A 262 21.06 13.72 -18.59
N GLN A 263 22.06 13.01 -18.11
CA GLN A 263 22.91 12.19 -18.96
C GLN A 263 22.62 10.70 -18.78
N ARG A 264 22.64 9.97 -19.88
CA ARG A 264 22.40 8.53 -19.86
C ARG A 264 23.70 7.75 -20.06
N LEU A 265 23.88 6.74 -19.24
CA LEU A 265 24.90 5.73 -19.42
C LEU A 265 24.55 4.89 -20.66
N ALA A 266 25.57 4.50 -21.43
CA ALA A 266 25.37 3.80 -22.69
C ALA A 266 26.19 2.51 -22.83
N SER A 267 27.12 2.23 -21.90
CA SER A 267 27.98 1.05 -22.03
C SER A 267 28.47 0.52 -20.67
N VAL A 268 28.70 -0.79 -20.59
CA VAL A 268 29.28 -1.44 -19.41
C VAL A 268 30.65 -0.91 -19.04
N PRO A 269 31.59 -0.68 -20.00
CA PRO A 269 32.88 -0.07 -19.68
C PRO A 269 32.77 1.31 -19.02
N GLN A 270 31.82 2.14 -19.45
CA GLN A 270 31.55 3.44 -18.83
C GLN A 270 31.11 3.30 -17.37
N VAL A 271 30.17 2.39 -17.10
CA VAL A 271 29.69 2.08 -15.72
C VAL A 271 30.85 1.56 -14.87
N ALA A 272 31.60 0.57 -15.37
CA ALA A 272 32.73 -0.02 -14.66
C ALA A 272 33.80 1.02 -14.31
N GLN A 273 34.16 1.91 -15.27
CA GLN A 273 35.08 3.01 -15.04
C GLN A 273 34.63 3.96 -13.95
N MET A 274 33.35 4.36 -13.96
CA MET A 274 32.79 5.28 -12.94
C MET A 274 32.74 4.64 -11.55
N LEU A 275 32.46 3.34 -11.48
CA LEU A 275 32.47 2.59 -10.23
C LEU A 275 33.89 2.22 -9.75
N GLY A 276 34.94 2.47 -10.60
CA GLY A 276 36.30 2.06 -10.32
C GLY A 276 36.50 0.54 -10.29
N VAL A 277 35.72 -0.16 -11.11
CA VAL A 277 35.76 -1.63 -11.23
C VAL A 277 36.59 -1.99 -12.46
N PHE A 278 37.75 -2.63 -12.22
CA PHE A 278 38.66 -3.03 -13.29
C PHE A 278 38.90 -4.55 -13.32
N ASN A 279 38.35 -5.28 -12.36
CA ASN A 279 38.42 -6.73 -12.34
C ASN A 279 37.55 -7.31 -13.46
N ARG A 280 38.14 -8.12 -14.31
CA ARG A 280 37.48 -8.76 -15.45
C ARG A 280 36.23 -9.54 -15.04
N GLN A 281 36.29 -10.30 -13.95
CA GLN A 281 35.16 -11.11 -13.47
C GLN A 281 33.97 -10.23 -13.10
N THR A 282 34.19 -9.11 -12.36
CA THR A 282 33.13 -8.19 -11.98
C THR A 282 32.54 -7.45 -13.18
N VAL A 283 33.37 -7.10 -14.18
CA VAL A 283 32.88 -6.49 -15.42
C VAL A 283 32.04 -7.47 -16.24
N GLU A 284 32.43 -8.75 -16.31
CA GLU A 284 31.64 -9.82 -16.93
C GLU A 284 30.30 -10.03 -16.21
N GLN A 285 30.30 -9.99 -14.87
CA GLN A 285 29.06 -10.03 -14.08
C GLN A 285 28.16 -8.82 -14.36
N LEU A 286 28.73 -7.60 -14.35
CA LEU A 286 27.96 -6.40 -14.72
C LEU A 286 27.32 -6.53 -16.10
N THR A 287 28.03 -7.11 -17.07
CA THR A 287 27.52 -7.32 -18.43
C THR A 287 26.28 -8.23 -18.47
N GLN A 288 26.17 -9.15 -17.52
CA GLN A 288 25.02 -10.05 -17.41
C GLN A 288 23.82 -9.38 -16.72
N TRP A 289 24.08 -8.42 -15.81
CA TRP A 289 23.04 -7.88 -14.95
C TRP A 289 22.53 -6.50 -15.35
N ILE A 290 23.24 -5.74 -16.19
CA ILE A 290 22.85 -4.36 -16.48
C ILE A 290 22.47 -4.15 -17.94
N GLN A 291 21.51 -3.26 -18.13
CA GLN A 291 21.10 -2.69 -19.40
C GLN A 291 20.99 -1.17 -19.29
N PHE A 292 20.80 -0.49 -20.41
CA PHE A 292 20.81 0.98 -20.50
C PHE A 292 19.47 1.57 -20.93
N ALA A 293 18.52 0.73 -21.29
CA ALA A 293 17.12 1.06 -21.55
C ALA A 293 16.28 -0.21 -21.46
N GLY A 294 15.16 -0.15 -20.80
CA GLY A 294 14.17 -1.23 -20.71
C GLY A 294 12.89 -0.87 -21.48
N PRO A 295 12.20 -1.86 -22.07
CA PRO A 295 10.93 -1.64 -22.77
C PRO A 295 9.74 -1.41 -21.83
N ILE A 296 9.91 -1.65 -20.53
CA ILE A 296 8.83 -1.59 -19.54
C ILE A 296 8.94 -0.30 -18.73
N ARG A 297 7.92 0.53 -18.87
CA ARG A 297 7.81 1.81 -18.17
C ARG A 297 6.95 1.64 -16.93
N ARG A 298 7.40 2.25 -15.84
CA ARG A 298 6.63 2.45 -14.63
C ARG A 298 6.25 3.92 -14.52
N ILE A 299 4.97 4.17 -14.43
CA ILE A 299 4.38 5.49 -14.25
C ILE A 299 3.84 5.55 -12.83
N GLU A 300 4.41 6.40 -12.00
CA GLU A 300 3.95 6.65 -10.64
C GLU A 300 3.30 8.02 -10.60
N SER A 301 2.02 8.08 -10.25
CA SER A 301 1.29 9.35 -10.13
C SER A 301 0.77 9.53 -8.72
N VAL A 302 1.18 10.64 -8.11
CA VAL A 302 0.67 11.09 -6.82
C VAL A 302 -0.30 12.22 -7.06
N GLY A 303 -1.59 11.96 -6.85
CA GLY A 303 -2.62 12.98 -6.86
C GLY A 303 -2.85 13.51 -5.45
N SER A 304 -3.08 14.81 -5.32
CA SER A 304 -3.30 15.50 -4.05
C SER A 304 -4.51 16.41 -4.08
N LEU A 305 -5.14 16.59 -2.91
CA LEU A 305 -6.08 17.69 -2.64
C LEU A 305 -5.90 18.12 -1.17
N GLY A 306 -5.27 19.26 -0.95
CA GLY A 306 -4.78 19.66 0.35
C GLY A 306 -3.86 18.60 0.96
N PRO A 307 -4.11 18.15 2.20
CA PRO A 307 -3.27 17.13 2.85
C PRO A 307 -3.54 15.69 2.37
N LEU A 308 -4.58 15.50 1.57
CA LEU A 308 -4.98 14.16 1.13
C LEU A 308 -4.27 13.79 -0.16
N GLN A 309 -3.59 12.64 -0.14
CA GLN A 309 -2.83 12.15 -1.28
C GLN A 309 -3.20 10.70 -1.63
N ARG A 310 -3.04 10.35 -2.91
CA ARG A 310 -3.20 9.00 -3.46
C ARG A 310 -2.12 8.71 -4.47
N LYS A 311 -1.41 7.60 -4.30
CA LYS A 311 -0.38 7.13 -5.22
C LYS A 311 -0.93 5.98 -6.06
N LEU A 312 -0.95 6.18 -7.36
CA LEU A 312 -1.29 5.16 -8.35
C LEU A 312 -0.05 4.80 -9.15
N ILE A 313 0.05 3.54 -9.51
CA ILE A 313 1.13 3.02 -10.34
C ILE A 313 0.52 2.31 -11.55
N LEU A 314 1.11 2.56 -12.70
CA LEU A 314 0.80 1.89 -13.95
C LEU A 314 2.10 1.38 -14.56
N ILE A 315 2.16 0.08 -14.86
CA ILE A 315 3.27 -0.52 -15.59
C ILE A 315 2.80 -0.76 -17.02
N THR A 316 3.60 -0.29 -17.99
CA THR A 316 3.27 -0.38 -19.41
C THR A 316 4.40 -0.99 -20.19
N GLN A 317 4.05 -1.75 -21.23
CA GLN A 317 4.97 -2.26 -22.23
C GLN A 317 4.45 -1.91 -23.62
N GLY A 318 5.24 -1.22 -24.42
CA GLY A 318 4.80 -0.75 -25.74
C GLY A 318 3.55 0.16 -25.70
N GLY A 319 3.33 0.90 -24.60
CA GLY A 319 2.16 1.76 -24.38
C GLY A 319 0.91 1.01 -23.87
N GLN A 320 0.95 -0.32 -23.80
CA GLN A 320 -0.14 -1.12 -23.23
C GLN A 320 0.06 -1.31 -21.72
N ALA A 321 -1.00 -1.15 -20.95
CA ALA A 321 -0.99 -1.41 -19.52
C ALA A 321 -0.89 -2.93 -19.27
N ILE A 322 0.12 -3.36 -18.52
CA ILE A 322 0.31 -4.75 -18.10
C ILE A 322 0.00 -4.94 -16.62
N TRP A 323 0.10 -3.88 -15.82
CA TRP A 323 -0.28 -3.90 -14.43
C TRP A 323 -0.70 -2.51 -13.95
N ARG A 324 -1.66 -2.44 -13.03
CA ARG A 324 -2.10 -1.21 -12.36
C ARG A 324 -2.39 -1.48 -10.90
N GLY A 325 -1.91 -0.61 -10.02
CA GLY A 325 -2.15 -0.71 -8.58
C GLY A 325 -2.25 0.64 -7.88
N GLU A 326 -2.78 0.62 -6.66
CA GLU A 326 -2.78 1.74 -5.73
C GLU A 326 -1.91 1.35 -4.54
N LEU A 327 -0.90 2.15 -4.23
CA LEU A 327 -0.06 1.93 -3.07
C LEU A 327 -0.43 2.90 -1.94
N PRO A 328 -0.48 2.41 -0.69
CA PRO A 328 -0.57 3.30 0.45
C PRO A 328 0.69 4.17 0.50
N LEU A 329 0.52 5.48 0.69
CA LEU A 329 1.63 6.36 1.01
C LEU A 329 2.08 6.03 2.44
N HIS A 330 3.25 5.41 2.57
CA HIS A 330 3.86 5.20 3.88
C HIS A 330 4.34 6.56 4.39
N GLY A 331 3.88 6.94 5.58
CA GLY A 331 4.03 8.26 6.15
C GLY A 331 5.47 8.69 6.50
N LYS A 332 6.31 8.88 5.46
CA LYS A 332 7.49 9.75 5.54
C LYS A 332 7.30 11.05 4.78
N ASP A 333 6.19 11.21 4.05
CA ASP A 333 5.85 12.37 3.25
C ASP A 333 4.52 13.01 3.67
N SER A 334 4.15 12.91 4.96
CA SER A 334 3.01 13.62 5.54
C SER A 334 3.44 14.79 6.43
#